data_9df91f3e9005f5ad0c5c93887367e42c
#
_entry.id   9df91f3e9005f5ad0c5c93887367e42c
#
_cell.length_a   1.000
_cell.length_b   1.000
_cell.length_c   1.000
_cell.angle_alpha   90.00
_cell.angle_beta   90.00
_cell.angle_gamma   90.00
#
_symmetry.space_group_name_H-M   'P 1'
#
loop_
_entity.id
_entity.type
_entity.pdbx_description
1 polymer ?
#
loop_
_entity_poly.entity_id
_entity_poly.type
_entity_poly.pdbx_seq_one_letter_code
_entity_poly.pdbx_strand_id
1 'polypeptide(L)'
;NITSMSIKNILTESDKAFLDVHDDIRWLEQEKYFTWTSERDGWNHLYKISRDGKEIKLLTTGDFDVVQINCIDPKNGYVYFIASPNNFTQRYLFRSRLDGTGKAEQVTPAALAGQSSYQVSADAKWAIQTFQNVSTPSRVTLVSLPDHKEIRVLEDNHLLKEKYDKLGLNKKNFFKVDIGDVALDAWM
;
A
#
# COMPACT_ATOMS: atom_id res chain seq x y z
N ASN A 1 -3.35 -23.15 22.02
CA ASN A 1 -3.48 -24.53 21.55
C ASN A 1 -4.76 -25.14 22.14
N ILE A 2 -5.72 -25.46 21.30
CA ILE A 2 -7.05 -25.98 21.73
C ILE A 2 -6.93 -27.32 22.44
N THR A 3 -6.04 -28.17 21.97
CA THR A 3 -5.85 -29.53 22.56
C THR A 3 -5.24 -29.47 23.95
N SER A 4 -4.28 -28.58 24.20
CA SER A 4 -3.60 -28.45 25.50
C SER A 4 -4.21 -27.33 26.37
N MET A 5 -5.20 -26.62 25.87
CA MET A 5 -5.79 -25.41 26.51
C MET A 5 -4.72 -24.38 26.96
N SER A 6 -3.56 -24.40 26.30
CA SER A 6 -2.44 -23.52 26.66
C SER A 6 -2.45 -22.24 25.81
N ILE A 7 -2.19 -21.11 26.45
CA ILE A 7 -1.99 -19.80 25.80
C ILE A 7 -0.49 -19.51 25.81
N LYS A 8 0.04 -19.09 24.67
CA LYS A 8 1.44 -18.65 24.53
C LYS A 8 1.45 -17.28 23.86
N ASN A 9 2.17 -16.33 24.45
CA ASN A 9 2.49 -15.09 23.78
C ASN A 9 3.50 -15.39 22.66
N ILE A 10 3.20 -14.94 21.43
CA ILE A 10 4.04 -15.13 20.23
C ILE A 10 4.78 -13.84 19.89
N LEU A 11 4.12 -12.70 20.05
CA LEU A 11 4.65 -11.38 19.71
C LEU A 11 4.19 -10.38 20.75
N THR A 12 5.08 -9.46 21.11
CA THR A 12 4.77 -8.27 21.90
C THR A 12 5.28 -7.06 21.13
N GLU A 13 4.42 -6.10 20.92
CA GLU A 13 4.75 -4.78 20.39
C GLU A 13 4.77 -3.76 21.52
N SER A 14 5.70 -2.81 21.43
CA SER A 14 5.76 -1.69 22.36
C SER A 14 6.39 -0.48 21.66
N ASP A 15 5.86 0.68 21.90
CA ASP A 15 6.45 1.96 21.51
C ASP A 15 6.45 2.92 22.69
N LYS A 16 7.35 3.92 22.67
CA LYS A 16 7.48 4.90 23.76
C LYS A 16 6.42 6.00 23.68
N ALA A 17 5.87 6.26 22.49
CA ALA A 17 4.91 7.31 22.26
C ALA A 17 3.50 6.74 22.13
N PHE A 18 3.23 6.03 21.06
CA PHE A 18 1.92 5.48 20.74
C PHE A 18 2.05 4.22 19.89
N LEU A 19 1.14 3.30 20.04
CA LEU A 19 1.04 2.07 19.24
C LEU A 19 -0.38 1.92 18.72
N ASP A 20 -0.55 1.95 17.40
CA ASP A 20 -1.81 1.60 16.76
C ASP A 20 -2.06 0.09 16.86
N VAL A 21 -3.24 -0.27 17.36
CA VAL A 21 -3.66 -1.66 17.44
C VAL A 21 -4.36 -2.04 16.14
N HIS A 22 -3.84 -3.05 15.47
CA HIS A 22 -4.44 -3.61 14.27
C HIS A 22 -4.57 -5.14 14.38
N ASP A 23 -5.42 -5.73 13.55
CA ASP A 23 -5.74 -7.16 13.54
C ASP A 23 -5.60 -7.80 12.15
N ASP A 24 -4.96 -7.11 11.18
CA ASP A 24 -4.75 -7.62 9.81
C ASP A 24 -3.66 -8.70 9.77
N ILE A 25 -3.97 -9.85 10.35
CA ILE A 25 -3.11 -11.04 10.35
C ILE A 25 -3.48 -11.91 9.15
N ARG A 26 -2.47 -12.26 8.35
CA ARG A 26 -2.61 -13.19 7.24
C ARG A 26 -1.67 -14.37 7.43
N TRP A 27 -2.21 -15.60 7.48
CA TRP A 27 -1.42 -16.80 7.60
C TRP A 27 -0.78 -17.20 6.27
N LEU A 28 0.46 -17.65 6.34
CA LEU A 28 1.28 -18.05 5.21
C LEU A 28 1.82 -19.47 5.41
N GLU A 29 2.16 -20.15 4.29
CA GLU A 29 2.87 -21.43 4.28
C GLU A 29 2.24 -22.48 5.23
N GLN A 30 0.93 -22.73 5.05
CA GLN A 30 0.19 -23.68 5.88
C GLN A 30 0.27 -23.34 7.39
N GLU A 31 0.11 -22.08 7.69
CA GLU A 31 0.13 -21.52 9.05
C GLU A 31 1.47 -21.62 9.79
N LYS A 32 2.58 -21.78 9.08
CA LYS A 32 3.91 -21.74 9.67
C LYS A 32 4.36 -20.32 9.98
N TYR A 33 3.88 -19.35 9.20
CA TYR A 33 4.17 -17.93 9.33
C TYR A 33 2.88 -17.13 9.28
N PHE A 34 2.96 -15.89 9.75
CA PHE A 34 1.92 -14.88 9.58
C PHE A 34 2.54 -13.53 9.22
N THR A 35 1.73 -12.66 8.63
CA THR A 35 2.12 -11.27 8.38
C THR A 35 1.69 -10.38 9.53
N TRP A 36 2.50 -9.37 9.82
CA TRP A 36 2.24 -8.36 10.83
C TRP A 36 2.78 -7.01 10.38
N THR A 37 2.01 -5.93 10.52
CA THR A 37 2.51 -4.57 10.32
C THR A 37 3.07 -4.03 11.62
N SER A 38 4.17 -3.29 11.56
CA SER A 38 4.85 -2.78 12.74
C SER A 38 5.70 -1.56 12.40
N GLU A 39 5.73 -0.59 13.31
CA GLU A 39 6.56 0.63 13.21
C GLU A 39 7.92 0.49 13.92
N ARG A 40 8.33 -0.73 14.27
CA ARG A 40 9.54 -1.04 15.08
C ARG A 40 10.86 -0.51 14.53
N ASP A 41 10.93 -0.20 13.24
CA ASP A 41 12.11 0.35 12.56
C ASP A 41 11.94 1.83 12.16
N GLY A 42 10.84 2.47 12.60
CA GLY A 42 10.55 3.88 12.35
C GLY A 42 9.59 4.14 11.20
N TRP A 43 9.17 3.10 10.48
CA TRP A 43 8.17 3.14 9.42
C TRP A 43 7.13 2.03 9.62
N ASN A 44 5.89 2.25 9.19
CA ASN A 44 4.89 1.18 9.20
C ASN A 44 5.20 0.17 8.10
N HIS A 45 5.90 -0.88 8.45
CA HIS A 45 6.31 -1.93 7.53
C HIS A 45 5.59 -3.26 7.76
N LEU A 46 5.55 -4.09 6.70
CA LEU A 46 5.06 -5.46 6.78
C LEU A 46 6.18 -6.43 7.10
N TYR A 47 5.95 -7.26 8.09
CA TYR A 47 6.84 -8.33 8.53
C TYR A 47 6.21 -9.70 8.31
N LYS A 48 7.03 -10.70 8.02
CA LYS A 48 6.72 -12.12 8.08
C LYS A 48 7.28 -12.68 9.38
N ILE A 49 6.43 -13.30 10.18
CA ILE A 49 6.80 -13.79 11.51
C ILE A 49 6.49 -15.28 11.59
N SER A 50 7.42 -16.08 12.12
CA SER A 50 7.18 -17.51 12.35
C SER A 50 6.12 -17.72 13.44
N ARG A 51 5.38 -18.82 13.35
CA ARG A 51 4.31 -19.16 14.31
C ARG A 51 4.77 -19.25 15.77
N ASP A 52 6.04 -19.50 16.00
CA ASP A 52 6.64 -19.51 17.34
C ASP A 52 7.23 -18.18 17.79
N GLY A 53 7.20 -17.16 16.91
CA GLY A 53 7.69 -15.80 17.15
C GLY A 53 9.20 -15.63 17.08
N LYS A 54 9.97 -16.66 16.70
CA LYS A 54 11.43 -16.62 16.72
C LYS A 54 12.06 -15.98 15.49
N GLU A 55 11.40 -16.14 14.34
CA GLU A 55 11.86 -15.54 13.09
C GLU A 55 10.99 -14.33 12.77
N ILE A 56 11.60 -13.17 12.60
CA ILE A 56 10.95 -11.94 12.18
C ILE A 56 11.69 -11.41 10.97
N LYS A 57 11.01 -11.29 9.85
CA LYS A 57 11.60 -10.87 8.59
C LYS A 57 10.84 -9.70 7.99
N LEU A 58 11.54 -8.59 7.72
CA LEU A 58 11.00 -7.43 7.02
C LEU A 58 10.70 -7.79 5.55
N LEU A 59 9.51 -7.45 5.07
CA LEU A 59 9.09 -7.69 3.68
C LEU A 59 9.10 -6.43 2.81
N THR A 60 8.86 -5.26 3.41
CA THR A 60 8.66 -4.00 2.69
C THR A 60 9.76 -3.00 3.03
N THR A 61 10.98 -3.28 2.55
CA THR A 61 12.15 -2.46 2.84
C THR A 61 12.11 -1.10 2.15
N GLY A 62 12.36 -0.01 2.87
CA GLY A 62 12.47 1.36 2.33
C GLY A 62 12.06 2.42 3.34
N ASP A 63 12.24 3.69 3.00
CA ASP A 63 11.87 4.83 3.84
C ASP A 63 10.43 5.28 3.50
N PHE A 64 9.45 4.46 3.87
CA PHE A 64 8.04 4.72 3.59
C PHE A 64 7.12 3.86 4.45
N ASP A 65 5.90 4.34 4.68
CA ASP A 65 4.84 3.58 5.31
C ASP A 65 4.08 2.70 4.31
N VAL A 66 3.80 1.47 4.71
CA VAL A 66 2.75 0.64 4.10
C VAL A 66 1.40 1.16 4.57
N VAL A 67 0.64 1.74 3.63
CA VAL A 67 -0.66 2.34 3.93
C VAL A 67 -1.76 1.28 3.99
N GLN A 68 -1.68 0.28 3.12
CA GLN A 68 -2.68 -0.79 3.02
C GLN A 68 -2.09 -2.01 2.34
N ILE A 69 -2.39 -3.20 2.85
CA ILE A 69 -2.10 -4.47 2.20
C ILE A 69 -3.28 -4.85 1.30
N ASN A 70 -3.04 -4.96 -0.01
CA ASN A 70 -4.08 -5.26 -0.99
C ASN A 70 -4.23 -6.74 -1.28
N CYS A 71 -3.10 -7.46 -1.44
CA CYS A 71 -3.13 -8.87 -1.76
C CYS A 71 -1.82 -9.54 -1.36
N ILE A 72 -1.90 -10.79 -0.93
CA ILE A 72 -0.75 -11.68 -0.80
C ILE A 72 -0.91 -12.75 -1.88
N ASP A 73 0.13 -12.93 -2.69
CA ASP A 73 0.24 -13.95 -3.73
C ASP A 73 1.31 -14.98 -3.34
N PRO A 74 0.95 -16.00 -2.58
CA PRO A 74 1.92 -17.03 -2.15
C PRO A 74 2.46 -17.86 -3.30
N LYS A 75 1.69 -17.98 -4.40
CA LYS A 75 2.06 -18.80 -5.55
C LYS A 75 3.25 -18.20 -6.30
N ASN A 76 3.27 -16.89 -6.48
CA ASN A 76 4.36 -16.18 -7.16
C ASN A 76 5.33 -15.55 -6.16
N GLY A 77 5.05 -15.62 -4.86
CA GLY A 77 5.93 -15.15 -3.79
C GLY A 77 5.94 -13.63 -3.61
N TYR A 78 4.79 -12.95 -3.80
CA TYR A 78 4.69 -11.49 -3.67
C TYR A 78 3.58 -11.05 -2.72
N VAL A 79 3.78 -9.88 -2.12
CA VAL A 79 2.74 -9.08 -1.47
C VAL A 79 2.57 -7.78 -2.23
N TYR A 80 1.31 -7.37 -2.44
CA TYR A 80 0.93 -6.10 -3.05
C TYR A 80 0.38 -5.15 -1.99
N PHE A 81 0.85 -3.91 -2.00
CA PHE A 81 0.51 -2.91 -0.98
C PHE A 81 0.53 -1.48 -1.54
N ILE A 82 -0.14 -0.57 -0.85
CA ILE A 82 -0.11 0.87 -1.16
C ILE A 82 0.99 1.54 -0.35
N ALA A 83 1.80 2.36 -1.02
CA ALA A 83 2.82 3.21 -0.40
C ALA A 83 3.06 4.49 -1.20
N SER A 84 3.84 5.43 -0.64
CA SER A 84 4.13 6.73 -1.24
C SER A 84 5.57 7.18 -0.93
N PRO A 85 6.60 6.42 -1.33
CA PRO A 85 7.98 6.68 -0.92
C PRO A 85 8.55 8.02 -1.43
N ASN A 86 8.06 8.53 -2.56
CA ASN A 86 8.63 9.71 -3.20
C ASN A 86 7.77 10.98 -3.06
N ASN A 87 6.48 10.83 -2.79
CA ASN A 87 5.54 11.94 -2.68
C ASN A 87 4.36 11.55 -1.79
N PHE A 88 4.34 12.07 -0.57
CA PHE A 88 3.33 11.73 0.46
C PHE A 88 1.91 12.17 0.11
N THR A 89 1.73 13.05 -0.89
CA THR A 89 0.41 13.48 -1.38
C THR A 89 -0.20 12.48 -2.39
N GLN A 90 0.54 11.44 -2.76
CA GLN A 90 0.15 10.47 -3.77
C GLN A 90 0.06 9.05 -3.18
N ARG A 91 -0.55 8.11 -3.92
CA ARG A 91 -0.71 6.71 -3.53
C ARG A 91 -0.49 5.81 -4.73
N TYR A 92 0.40 4.83 -4.58
CA TYR A 92 0.80 3.91 -5.63
C TYR A 92 0.76 2.46 -5.13
N LEU A 93 0.43 1.54 -6.02
CA LEU A 93 0.58 0.11 -5.77
C LEU A 93 2.04 -0.28 -5.93
N PHE A 94 2.55 -0.96 -4.93
CA PHE A 94 3.86 -1.60 -4.92
C PHE A 94 3.70 -3.10 -4.72
N ARG A 95 4.77 -3.83 -4.98
CA ARG A 95 4.91 -5.23 -4.58
C ARG A 95 6.30 -5.48 -3.99
N SER A 96 6.37 -6.44 -3.08
CA SER A 96 7.62 -6.94 -2.49
C SER A 96 7.59 -8.45 -2.42
N ARG A 97 8.77 -9.07 -2.36
CA ARG A 97 8.88 -10.52 -2.26
C ARG A 97 8.56 -11.01 -0.84
N LEU A 98 7.81 -12.10 -0.73
CA LEU A 98 7.49 -12.76 0.55
C LEU A 98 8.69 -13.46 1.21
N ASP A 99 9.81 -13.60 0.49
CA ASP A 99 11.07 -14.06 1.06
C ASP A 99 11.91 -12.90 1.63
N GLY A 100 11.41 -11.65 1.57
CA GLY A 100 12.09 -10.45 2.07
C GLY A 100 13.39 -10.11 1.34
N THR A 101 13.56 -10.61 0.11
CA THR A 101 14.70 -10.25 -0.74
C THR A 101 14.34 -9.16 -1.73
N GLY A 102 15.33 -8.36 -2.13
CA GLY A 102 15.13 -7.28 -3.11
C GLY A 102 14.52 -6.02 -2.50
N LYS A 103 14.15 -5.10 -3.39
CA LYS A 103 13.48 -3.84 -3.03
C LYS A 103 12.01 -3.89 -3.41
N ALA A 104 11.22 -3.03 -2.81
CA ALA A 104 9.84 -2.80 -3.24
C ALA A 104 9.82 -2.27 -4.68
N GLU A 105 8.98 -2.87 -5.52
CA GLU A 105 8.80 -2.52 -6.93
C GLU A 105 7.48 -1.76 -7.11
N GLN A 106 7.54 -0.57 -7.69
CA GLN A 106 6.32 0.17 -8.03
C GLN A 106 5.61 -0.48 -9.21
N VAL A 107 4.32 -0.83 -9.02
CA VAL A 107 3.45 -1.44 -10.02
C VAL A 107 2.64 -0.37 -10.77
N THR A 108 2.09 0.61 -10.04
CA THR A 108 1.43 1.75 -10.66
C THR A 108 2.41 2.54 -11.53
N PRO A 109 2.13 2.79 -12.82
CA PRO A 109 3.00 3.62 -13.66
C PRO A 109 3.25 5.00 -13.05
N ALA A 110 4.50 5.48 -13.09
CA ALA A 110 4.88 6.78 -12.57
C ALA A 110 4.12 7.96 -13.21
N ALA A 111 3.65 7.79 -14.45
CA ALA A 111 2.82 8.78 -15.14
C ALA A 111 1.43 8.98 -14.51
N LEU A 112 0.96 8.03 -13.70
CA LEU A 112 -0.29 8.13 -12.95
C LEU A 112 -0.06 8.80 -11.59
N ALA A 113 0.47 10.02 -11.63
CA ALA A 113 0.69 10.82 -10.42
C ALA A 113 -0.64 11.28 -9.80
N GLY A 114 -0.97 10.74 -8.62
CA GLY A 114 -2.23 11.01 -7.93
C GLY A 114 -2.56 9.97 -6.85
N GLN A 115 -3.83 9.84 -6.56
CA GLN A 115 -4.34 8.87 -5.60
C GLN A 115 -4.87 7.64 -6.34
N SER A 116 -4.20 6.51 -6.16
CA SER A 116 -4.65 5.22 -6.66
C SER A 116 -5.06 4.29 -5.53
N SER A 117 -6.20 3.63 -5.69
CA SER A 117 -6.61 2.50 -4.84
C SER A 117 -6.90 1.29 -5.72
N TYR A 118 -6.80 0.09 -5.14
CA TYR A 118 -6.90 -1.15 -5.89
C TYR A 118 -7.71 -2.20 -5.15
N GLN A 119 -8.57 -2.88 -5.91
CA GLN A 119 -9.15 -4.17 -5.53
C GLN A 119 -8.46 -5.25 -6.36
N VAL A 120 -7.55 -5.97 -5.75
CA VAL A 120 -6.73 -6.98 -6.41
C VAL A 120 -7.43 -8.33 -6.35
N SER A 121 -7.45 -9.07 -7.49
CA SER A 121 -7.98 -10.44 -7.54
C SER A 121 -7.16 -11.38 -6.66
N ALA A 122 -7.79 -12.45 -6.16
CA ALA A 122 -7.13 -13.41 -5.27
C ALA A 122 -5.92 -14.13 -5.89
N ASP A 123 -5.86 -14.21 -7.22
CA ASP A 123 -4.73 -14.78 -7.97
C ASP A 123 -3.71 -13.73 -8.40
N ALA A 124 -3.87 -12.48 -7.95
CA ALA A 124 -3.02 -11.33 -8.25
C ALA A 124 -2.73 -11.08 -9.74
N LYS A 125 -3.64 -11.52 -10.65
CA LYS A 125 -3.48 -11.30 -12.09
C LYS A 125 -4.17 -10.03 -12.59
N TRP A 126 -5.19 -9.57 -11.86
CA TRP A 126 -6.05 -8.47 -12.23
C TRP A 126 -6.29 -7.56 -11.04
N ALA A 127 -6.54 -6.31 -11.33
CA ALA A 127 -7.03 -5.37 -10.32
C ALA A 127 -8.02 -4.38 -10.93
N ILE A 128 -9.00 -3.97 -10.13
CA ILE A 128 -9.79 -2.78 -10.40
C ILE A 128 -9.05 -1.61 -9.74
N GLN A 129 -8.53 -0.72 -10.57
CA GLN A 129 -7.92 0.53 -10.12
C GLN A 129 -8.95 1.63 -10.10
N THR A 130 -8.99 2.40 -9.02
CA THR A 130 -9.63 3.71 -8.98
C THR A 130 -8.54 4.76 -8.85
N PHE A 131 -8.41 5.61 -9.86
CA PHE A 131 -7.42 6.68 -9.94
C PHE A 131 -8.10 8.04 -9.97
N GLN A 132 -7.54 9.00 -9.25
CA GLN A 132 -7.92 10.42 -9.31
C GLN A 132 -6.76 11.33 -8.95
N ASN A 133 -6.83 12.57 -9.40
CA ASN A 133 -5.96 13.65 -8.95
C ASN A 133 -6.70 14.99 -8.95
N VAL A 134 -6.02 16.07 -8.62
CA VAL A 134 -6.62 17.42 -8.51
C VAL A 134 -7.23 17.95 -9.81
N SER A 135 -6.89 17.37 -10.96
CA SER A 135 -7.36 17.79 -12.29
C SER A 135 -8.17 16.71 -12.99
N THR A 136 -8.25 15.53 -12.43
CA THR A 136 -8.89 14.37 -13.04
C THR A 136 -9.87 13.76 -12.07
N PRO A 137 -11.18 13.76 -12.37
CA PRO A 137 -12.18 13.02 -11.62
C PRO A 137 -11.83 11.53 -11.54
N SER A 138 -12.44 10.86 -10.58
CA SER A 138 -12.24 9.42 -10.38
C SER A 138 -12.44 8.64 -11.68
N ARG A 139 -11.43 7.86 -12.06
CA ARG A 139 -11.44 6.96 -13.21
C ARG A 139 -11.27 5.53 -12.73
N VAL A 140 -12.13 4.63 -13.17
CA VAL A 140 -12.10 3.22 -12.76
C VAL A 140 -11.72 2.35 -13.95
N THR A 141 -10.68 1.53 -13.78
CA THR A 141 -10.13 0.67 -14.84
C THR A 141 -9.86 -0.73 -14.35
N LEU A 142 -10.06 -1.70 -15.20
CA LEU A 142 -9.53 -3.05 -15.04
C LEU A 142 -8.12 -3.09 -15.63
N VAL A 143 -7.14 -3.50 -14.81
CA VAL A 143 -5.74 -3.62 -15.21
C VAL A 143 -5.23 -5.03 -14.97
N SER A 144 -4.25 -5.48 -15.79
CA SER A 144 -3.49 -6.69 -15.50
C SER A 144 -2.36 -6.41 -14.50
N LEU A 145 -1.95 -7.43 -13.76
CA LEU A 145 -0.81 -7.38 -12.85
C LEU A 145 0.23 -8.46 -13.22
N PRO A 146 1.52 -8.19 -13.01
CA PRO A 146 2.11 -6.97 -12.45
C PRO A 146 2.34 -5.82 -13.44
N ASP A 147 2.15 -6.04 -14.75
CA ASP A 147 2.54 -5.08 -15.83
C ASP A 147 1.71 -3.81 -15.83
N HIS A 148 0.62 -3.76 -15.06
CA HIS A 148 -0.32 -2.66 -14.97
C HIS A 148 -0.89 -2.24 -16.34
N LYS A 149 -1.11 -3.20 -17.24
CA LYS A 149 -1.69 -2.93 -18.54
C LYS A 149 -3.20 -2.69 -18.40
N GLU A 150 -3.68 -1.57 -18.92
CA GLU A 150 -5.11 -1.29 -18.99
C GLU A 150 -5.80 -2.29 -19.93
N ILE A 151 -6.78 -3.00 -19.41
CA ILE A 151 -7.59 -3.97 -20.15
C ILE A 151 -8.91 -3.35 -20.56
N ARG A 152 -9.54 -2.62 -19.64
CA ARG A 152 -10.85 -2.02 -19.88
C ARG A 152 -11.08 -0.81 -18.97
N VAL A 153 -11.59 0.26 -19.53
CA VAL A 153 -12.16 1.36 -18.78
C VAL A 153 -13.55 0.96 -18.32
N LEU A 154 -13.82 1.04 -17.03
CA LEU A 154 -15.11 0.76 -16.41
C LEU A 154 -15.92 2.04 -16.23
N GLU A 155 -15.24 3.12 -15.82
CA GLU A 155 -15.81 4.46 -15.68
C GLU A 155 -14.72 5.51 -15.91
N ASP A 156 -14.94 6.47 -16.79
CA ASP A 156 -13.98 7.56 -17.07
C ASP A 156 -14.43 8.94 -16.57
N ASN A 157 -15.72 9.06 -16.21
CA ASN A 157 -16.32 10.31 -15.73
C ASN A 157 -16.12 11.51 -16.68
N HIS A 158 -16.04 11.28 -18.01
CA HIS A 158 -15.74 12.32 -18.98
C HIS A 158 -16.73 13.49 -18.93
N LEU A 159 -18.04 13.22 -18.76
CA LEU A 159 -19.06 14.27 -18.62
C LEU A 159 -18.84 15.15 -17.38
N LEU A 160 -18.40 14.54 -16.27
CA LEU A 160 -18.05 15.28 -15.07
C LEU A 160 -16.81 16.15 -15.32
N LYS A 161 -15.82 15.58 -16.00
CA LYS A 161 -14.60 16.32 -16.34
C LYS A 161 -14.89 17.52 -17.25
N GLU A 162 -15.70 17.35 -18.28
CA GLU A 162 -16.13 18.45 -19.15
C GLU A 162 -16.85 19.57 -18.39
N LYS A 163 -17.74 19.23 -17.46
CA LYS A 163 -18.40 20.22 -16.61
C LYS A 163 -17.41 20.93 -15.69
N TYR A 164 -16.48 20.17 -15.09
CA TYR A 164 -15.45 20.73 -14.23
C TYR A 164 -14.54 21.71 -14.97
N ASP A 165 -14.11 21.33 -16.18
CA ASP A 165 -13.25 22.19 -17.02
C ASP A 165 -13.96 23.51 -17.44
N LYS A 166 -15.28 23.47 -17.68
CA LYS A 166 -16.10 24.65 -18.00
C LYS A 166 -16.27 25.64 -16.84
N LEU A 167 -16.07 25.19 -15.60
CA LEU A 167 -16.15 26.08 -14.43
C LEU A 167 -14.97 27.05 -14.33
N GLY A 168 -13.90 26.83 -15.09
CA GLY A 168 -12.71 27.72 -15.10
C GLY A 168 -12.05 27.86 -13.75
N LEU A 169 -12.16 26.84 -12.88
CA LEU A 169 -11.58 26.87 -11.54
C LEU A 169 -10.06 26.95 -11.60
N ASN A 170 -9.48 27.72 -10.69
CA ASN A 170 -8.03 27.78 -10.53
C ASN A 170 -7.47 26.41 -10.23
N LYS A 171 -6.39 26.05 -10.91
CA LYS A 171 -5.67 24.79 -10.62
C LYS A 171 -5.06 24.88 -9.24
N LYS A 172 -5.21 23.84 -8.46
CA LYS A 172 -4.51 23.70 -7.18
C LYS A 172 -3.02 23.59 -7.42
N ASN A 173 -2.26 24.43 -6.74
CA ASN A 173 -0.80 24.39 -6.76
C ASN A 173 -0.31 23.70 -5.49
N PHE A 174 0.52 22.66 -5.67
CA PHE A 174 1.25 22.04 -4.57
C PHE A 174 2.60 22.71 -4.43
N PHE A 175 3.00 23.01 -3.20
CA PHE A 175 4.28 23.62 -2.89
C PHE A 175 4.79 23.15 -1.53
N LYS A 176 6.04 23.45 -1.22
CA LYS A 176 6.60 23.17 0.09
C LYS A 176 6.74 24.45 0.89
N VAL A 177 6.42 24.35 2.18
CA VAL A 177 6.65 25.42 3.17
C VAL A 177 7.78 24.95 4.08
N ASP A 178 8.87 25.68 4.06
CA ASP A 178 9.98 25.44 4.96
C ASP A 178 9.71 26.13 6.30
N ILE A 179 9.75 25.36 7.39
CA ILE A 179 9.57 25.85 8.76
C ILE A 179 10.81 25.60 9.62
N GLY A 180 11.98 25.61 9.01
CA GLY A 180 13.28 25.36 9.63
C GLY A 180 13.79 23.96 9.33
N ASP A 181 13.65 23.03 10.26
CA ASP A 181 14.18 21.68 10.09
C ASP A 181 13.28 20.75 9.23
N VAL A 182 12.07 21.22 8.88
CA VAL A 182 11.07 20.41 8.17
C VAL A 182 10.45 21.20 7.02
N ALA A 183 10.34 20.56 5.85
CA ALA A 183 9.61 21.06 4.70
C ALA A 183 8.24 20.38 4.63
N LEU A 184 7.17 21.14 4.88
CA LEU A 184 5.79 20.66 4.85
C LEU A 184 5.21 20.71 3.44
N ASP A 185 4.48 19.66 3.03
CA ASP A 185 3.68 19.70 1.81
C ASP A 185 2.43 20.57 2.03
N ALA A 186 2.21 21.52 1.14
CA ALA A 186 1.09 22.46 1.17
C ALA A 186 0.40 22.57 -0.19
N TRP A 187 -0.82 23.10 -0.21
CA TRP A 187 -1.56 23.40 -1.43
C TRP A 187 -2.44 24.66 -1.27
N MET A 188 -2.71 25.34 -2.37
CA MET A 188 -3.62 26.49 -2.45
C MET A 188 -4.32 26.54 -3.81
#